data_b50c5e0a62a1fd609015e7b8218cc9db
#
_entry.id   b50c5e0a62a1fd609015e7b8218cc9db
#
_cell.length_a   1.000
_cell.length_b   1.000
_cell.length_c   1.000
_cell.angle_alpha   90.00
_cell.angle_beta   90.00
_cell.angle_gamma   90.00
#
_symmetry.space_group_name_H-M   'P 1'
#
loop_
_entity.id
_entity.type
_entity.pdbx_description
1 polymer ?
#
loop_
_entity_poly.entity_id
_entity_poly.type
_entity_poly.pdbx_seq_one_letter_code
_entity_poly.pdbx_strand_id
1 'polypeptide(L)'
;MKNNFDFHLASCIHDMKNAISLILNSIEQLNTDSQKDTKKHLANLNYEASRLNNDLIHLLGVYRLGSDHLHVVIDEHNIWDVVHEQYLKNESLLQKYNVELEINGNEDQDWFFDPDLIASIINNIIVNTVRYTKSKILINIKEVDSYLNIEICDDGNGYPDNHS
;
A
#
# COMPACT_ATOMS: atom_id res chain seq x y z
N MET A 1 7.66 23.26 13.96
CA MET A 1 6.98 22.26 13.12
C MET A 1 7.16 22.48 11.60
N LYS A 2 7.13 23.69 11.05
CA LYS A 2 7.37 23.94 9.61
C LYS A 2 8.69 23.36 9.06
N ASN A 3 9.79 23.49 9.78
CA ASN A 3 11.12 23.00 9.31
C ASN A 3 11.21 21.49 9.10
N ASN A 4 10.43 20.69 9.85
CA ASN A 4 10.45 19.22 9.70
C ASN A 4 9.66 18.79 8.47
N PHE A 5 8.55 19.47 8.17
CA PHE A 5 7.73 19.21 6.99
C PHE A 5 8.49 19.49 5.69
N ASP A 6 9.12 20.69 5.60
CA ASP A 6 9.89 21.10 4.42
C ASP A 6 11.07 20.14 4.16
N PHE A 7 11.71 19.65 5.22
CA PHE A 7 12.79 18.67 5.12
C PHE A 7 12.30 17.31 4.61
N HIS A 8 11.19 16.78 5.15
CA HIS A 8 10.60 15.52 4.69
C HIS A 8 10.09 15.63 3.25
N LEU A 9 9.49 16.77 2.89
CA LEU A 9 9.04 17.05 1.53
C LEU A 9 10.22 17.04 0.54
N ALA A 10 11.31 17.75 0.88
CA ALA A 10 12.50 17.81 0.05
C ALA A 10 13.16 16.44 -0.15
N SER A 11 13.26 15.62 0.94
CA SER A 11 13.77 14.26 0.87
C SER A 11 12.92 13.40 -0.05
N CYS A 12 11.59 13.42 0.13
CA CYS A 12 10.67 12.64 -0.67
C CYS A 12 10.74 13.01 -2.17
N ILE A 13 10.79 14.31 -2.49
CA ILE A 13 10.96 14.79 -3.88
C ILE A 13 12.29 14.32 -4.48
N HIS A 14 13.38 14.33 -3.69
CA HIS A 14 14.67 13.83 -4.12
C HIS A 14 14.63 12.33 -4.44
N ASP A 15 13.99 11.52 -3.59
CA ASP A 15 13.88 10.08 -3.78
C ASP A 15 13.00 9.72 -4.96
N MET A 16 11.90 10.47 -5.17
CA MET A 16 11.06 10.34 -6.37
C MET A 16 11.84 10.67 -7.65
N LYS A 17 12.66 11.72 -7.65
CA LYS A 17 13.51 12.06 -8.79
C LYS A 17 14.50 10.93 -9.11
N ASN A 18 15.08 10.32 -8.09
CA ASN A 18 15.99 9.19 -8.26
C ASN A 18 15.28 7.96 -8.85
N ALA A 19 14.08 7.62 -8.34
CA ALA A 19 13.27 6.54 -8.88
C ALA A 19 12.90 6.76 -10.36
N ILE A 20 12.49 7.99 -10.73
CA ILE A 20 12.20 8.34 -12.12
C ILE A 20 13.45 8.16 -13.00
N SER A 21 14.63 8.58 -12.53
CA SER A 21 15.88 8.43 -13.27
C SER A 21 16.23 6.95 -13.51
N LEU A 22 16.01 6.09 -12.52
CA LEU A 22 16.22 4.64 -12.65
C LEU A 22 15.22 4.00 -13.63
N ILE A 23 13.97 4.45 -13.62
CA ILE A 23 12.94 4.03 -14.59
C ILE A 23 13.38 4.40 -16.02
N LEU A 24 13.80 5.65 -16.24
CA LEU A 24 14.24 6.11 -17.55
C LEU A 24 15.47 5.34 -18.06
N ASN A 25 16.48 5.11 -17.21
CA ASN A 25 17.64 4.28 -17.54
C ASN A 25 17.26 2.84 -17.91
N SER A 26 16.31 2.25 -17.16
CA SER A 26 15.85 0.89 -17.45
C SER A 26 15.10 0.81 -18.79
N ILE A 27 14.33 1.85 -19.16
CA ILE A 27 13.68 1.95 -20.47
C ILE A 27 14.72 2.09 -21.59
N GLU A 28 15.76 2.89 -21.39
CA GLU A 28 16.83 3.07 -22.37
C GLU A 28 17.58 1.76 -22.60
N GLN A 29 17.88 1.02 -21.54
CA GLN A 29 18.49 -0.31 -21.63
C GLN A 29 17.60 -1.33 -22.36
N LEU A 30 16.29 -1.30 -22.15
CA LEU A 30 15.34 -2.14 -22.91
C LEU A 30 15.37 -1.86 -24.43
N ASN A 31 15.66 -0.64 -24.83
CA ASN A 31 15.75 -0.24 -26.25
C ASN A 31 17.08 -0.66 -26.92
N THR A 32 18.11 -0.95 -26.11
CA THR A 32 19.47 -1.24 -26.62
C THR A 32 19.88 -2.71 -26.51
N ASP A 33 19.21 -3.51 -25.65
CA ASP A 33 19.64 -4.88 -25.34
C ASP A 33 18.86 -5.98 -26.07
N SER A 34 19.59 -7.06 -26.35
CA SER A 34 19.06 -8.31 -26.86
C SER A 34 18.23 -9.06 -25.79
N GLN A 35 17.20 -9.74 -26.21
CA GLN A 35 16.10 -10.45 -25.48
C GLN A 35 16.41 -11.11 -24.10
N LYS A 36 17.66 -11.27 -23.69
CA LYS A 36 18.00 -12.05 -22.48
C LYS A 36 17.81 -11.28 -21.18
N ASP A 37 17.94 -9.94 -21.19
CA ASP A 37 17.85 -9.10 -19.98
C ASP A 37 16.51 -8.36 -19.83
N THR A 38 15.63 -8.46 -20.82
CA THR A 38 14.32 -7.76 -20.83
C THR A 38 13.47 -8.05 -19.57
N LYS A 39 13.46 -9.29 -19.08
CA LYS A 39 12.70 -9.65 -17.86
C LYS A 39 13.24 -8.95 -16.61
N LYS A 40 14.57 -8.82 -16.51
CA LYS A 40 15.24 -8.15 -15.39
C LYS A 40 14.97 -6.63 -15.41
N HIS A 41 15.05 -6.02 -16.59
CA HIS A 41 14.74 -4.59 -16.76
C HIS A 41 13.27 -4.28 -16.49
N LEU A 42 12.35 -5.13 -16.94
CA LEU A 42 10.91 -5.02 -16.60
C LEU A 42 10.64 -5.18 -15.11
N ALA A 43 11.33 -6.11 -14.43
CA ALA A 43 11.20 -6.28 -12.99
C ALA A 43 11.68 -5.03 -12.23
N ASN A 44 12.82 -4.45 -12.63
CA ASN A 44 13.34 -3.21 -12.07
C ASN A 44 12.38 -2.04 -12.30
N LEU A 45 11.84 -1.89 -13.52
CA LEU A 45 10.85 -0.86 -13.83
C LEU A 45 9.62 -0.95 -12.94
N ASN A 46 9.07 -2.16 -12.77
CA ASN A 46 7.93 -2.39 -11.89
C ASN A 46 8.26 -2.08 -10.42
N TYR A 47 9.47 -2.41 -9.97
CA TYR A 47 9.93 -2.11 -8.62
C TYR A 47 10.02 -0.60 -8.38
N GLU A 48 10.71 0.13 -9.26
CA GLU A 48 10.88 1.59 -9.11
C GLU A 48 9.56 2.35 -9.28
N ALA A 49 8.68 1.92 -10.20
CA ALA A 49 7.35 2.51 -10.35
C ALA A 49 6.50 2.31 -9.08
N SER A 50 6.57 1.13 -8.47
CA SER A 50 5.86 0.84 -7.22
C SER A 50 6.40 1.65 -6.05
N ARG A 51 7.72 1.79 -5.95
CA ARG A 51 8.39 2.63 -4.96
C ARG A 51 7.97 4.08 -5.09
N LEU A 52 7.98 4.62 -6.32
CA LEU A 52 7.54 5.98 -6.60
C LEU A 52 6.08 6.22 -6.19
N ASN A 53 5.20 5.25 -6.46
CA ASN A 53 3.80 5.33 -6.03
C ASN A 53 3.65 5.36 -4.51
N ASN A 54 4.44 4.56 -3.79
CA ASN A 54 4.44 4.56 -2.32
C ASN A 54 4.96 5.90 -1.76
N ASP A 55 6.02 6.46 -2.35
CA ASP A 55 6.58 7.75 -1.95
C ASP A 55 5.55 8.88 -2.17
N LEU A 56 4.79 8.83 -3.28
CA LEU A 56 3.66 9.74 -3.54
C LEU A 56 2.56 9.64 -2.49
N ILE A 57 2.17 8.43 -2.12
CA ILE A 57 1.14 8.20 -1.09
C ILE A 57 1.61 8.74 0.27
N HIS A 58 2.87 8.47 0.64
CA HIS A 58 3.49 9.02 1.85
C HIS A 58 3.49 10.55 1.82
N LEU A 59 3.90 11.14 0.69
CA LEU A 59 3.93 12.59 0.51
C LEU A 59 2.55 13.22 0.68
N LEU A 60 1.53 12.63 0.06
CA LEU A 60 0.14 13.06 0.20
C LEU A 60 -0.35 12.92 1.64
N GLY A 61 0.01 11.85 2.33
CA GLY A 61 -0.28 11.66 3.75
C GLY A 61 0.33 12.76 4.62
N VAL A 62 1.64 13.02 4.44
CA VAL A 62 2.36 14.07 5.17
C VAL A 62 1.81 15.48 4.83
N TYR A 63 1.51 15.74 3.56
CA TYR A 63 0.90 16.99 3.14
C TYR A 63 -0.48 17.20 3.78
N ARG A 64 -1.33 16.18 3.81
CA ARG A 64 -2.64 16.22 4.46
C ARG A 64 -2.54 16.43 5.96
N LEU A 65 -1.58 15.78 6.64
CA LEU A 65 -1.32 15.98 8.08
C LEU A 65 -0.75 17.36 8.41
N GLY A 66 0.03 17.95 7.51
CA GLY A 66 0.68 19.26 7.71
C GLY A 66 -0.19 20.48 7.32
N SER A 67 -1.21 20.27 6.52
CA SER A 67 -2.22 21.27 6.18
C SER A 67 -3.47 20.97 6.99
N ASP A 68 -4.15 22.00 7.54
CA ASP A 68 -5.47 21.88 8.20
C ASP A 68 -6.59 21.32 7.26
N HIS A 69 -6.21 20.59 6.22
CA HIS A 69 -7.06 20.09 5.14
C HIS A 69 -7.38 18.60 5.22
N LEU A 70 -6.98 17.91 6.29
CA LEU A 70 -7.49 16.58 6.55
C LEU A 70 -8.90 16.71 7.15
N HIS A 71 -9.87 17.01 6.28
CA HIS A 71 -11.27 16.84 6.66
C HIS A 71 -11.55 15.34 6.72
N VAL A 72 -11.35 14.76 7.90
CA VAL A 72 -11.79 13.39 8.18
C VAL A 72 -13.30 13.45 8.32
N VAL A 73 -14.01 12.77 7.44
CA VAL A 73 -15.48 12.69 7.46
C VAL A 73 -15.84 11.38 8.17
N ILE A 74 -16.09 11.50 9.50
CA ILE A 74 -16.49 10.33 10.31
C ILE A 74 -18.00 10.20 10.25
N ASP A 75 -18.47 9.10 9.67
CA ASP A 75 -19.87 8.72 9.59
C ASP A 75 -20.03 7.23 9.92
N GLU A 76 -21.28 6.79 10.14
CA GLU A 76 -21.58 5.39 10.40
C GLU A 76 -21.52 4.58 9.10
N HIS A 77 -20.63 3.60 9.04
CA HIS A 77 -20.44 2.73 7.88
C HIS A 77 -20.22 1.29 8.31
N ASN A 78 -20.66 0.36 7.46
CA ASN A 78 -20.35 -1.04 7.63
C ASN A 78 -18.88 -1.31 7.27
N ILE A 79 -18.10 -1.78 8.24
CA ILE A 79 -16.66 -2.02 8.05
C ILE A 79 -16.38 -3.22 7.13
N TRP A 80 -17.24 -4.25 7.19
CA TRP A 80 -17.11 -5.41 6.33
C TRP A 80 -17.22 -5.04 4.87
N ASP A 81 -18.19 -4.21 4.51
CA ASP A 81 -18.39 -3.76 3.12
C ASP A 81 -17.17 -3.02 2.59
N VAL A 82 -16.58 -2.13 3.40
CA VAL A 82 -15.38 -1.38 3.02
C VAL A 82 -14.19 -2.31 2.77
N VAL A 83 -13.97 -3.29 3.64
CA VAL A 83 -12.88 -4.28 3.49
C VAL A 83 -13.13 -5.20 2.29
N HIS A 84 -14.36 -5.69 2.14
CA HIS A 84 -14.74 -6.57 1.03
C HIS A 84 -14.64 -5.88 -0.33
N GLU A 85 -14.97 -4.60 -0.41
CA GLU A 85 -14.76 -3.82 -1.63
C GLU A 85 -13.26 -3.76 -2.02
N GLN A 86 -12.36 -3.61 -1.04
CA GLN A 86 -10.92 -3.61 -1.32
C GLN A 86 -10.42 -5.00 -1.75
N TYR A 87 -10.98 -6.08 -1.20
CA TYR A 87 -10.73 -7.44 -1.69
C TYR A 87 -11.12 -7.56 -3.17
N LEU A 88 -12.33 -7.18 -3.54
CA LEU A 88 -12.82 -7.26 -4.92
C LEU A 88 -11.96 -6.42 -5.89
N LYS A 89 -11.56 -5.23 -5.50
CA LYS A 89 -10.66 -4.36 -6.30
C LYS A 89 -9.31 -5.00 -6.58
N ASN A 90 -8.83 -5.83 -5.66
CA ASN A 90 -7.51 -6.48 -5.75
C ASN A 90 -7.56 -7.94 -6.19
N GLU A 91 -8.74 -8.50 -6.52
CA GLU A 91 -8.91 -9.91 -6.88
C GLU A 91 -7.96 -10.35 -8.01
N SER A 92 -7.86 -9.57 -9.09
CA SER A 92 -6.95 -9.87 -10.21
C SER A 92 -5.48 -9.88 -9.78
N LEU A 93 -5.10 -9.03 -8.83
CA LEU A 93 -3.76 -8.98 -8.28
C LEU A 93 -3.47 -10.22 -7.42
N LEU A 94 -4.40 -10.59 -6.54
CA LEU A 94 -4.34 -11.79 -5.71
C LEU A 94 -4.22 -13.05 -6.57
N GLN A 95 -5.05 -13.20 -7.60
CA GLN A 95 -4.99 -14.31 -8.56
C GLN A 95 -3.65 -14.36 -9.28
N LYS A 96 -3.12 -13.22 -9.73
CA LYS A 96 -1.81 -13.14 -10.41
C LYS A 96 -0.66 -13.68 -9.55
N TYR A 97 -0.71 -13.46 -8.23
CA TYR A 97 0.31 -13.91 -7.28
C TYR A 97 -0.02 -15.25 -6.62
N ASN A 98 -1.17 -15.86 -6.95
CA ASN A 98 -1.64 -17.12 -6.35
C ASN A 98 -1.84 -17.01 -4.83
N VAL A 99 -2.31 -15.86 -4.37
CA VAL A 99 -2.55 -15.58 -2.95
C VAL A 99 -4.04 -15.60 -2.68
N GLU A 100 -4.45 -16.36 -1.67
CA GLU A 100 -5.81 -16.37 -1.12
C GLU A 100 -5.94 -15.27 -0.07
N LEU A 101 -7.03 -14.48 -0.13
CA LEU A 101 -7.36 -13.52 0.91
C LEU A 101 -8.66 -13.94 1.59
N GLU A 102 -8.60 -14.11 2.90
CA GLU A 102 -9.74 -14.45 3.76
C GLU A 102 -10.07 -13.28 4.69
N ILE A 103 -11.36 -12.98 4.83
CA ILE A 103 -11.86 -11.94 5.74
C ILE A 103 -12.69 -12.63 6.82
N ASN A 104 -12.36 -12.37 8.08
CA ASN A 104 -13.07 -12.88 9.25
C ASN A 104 -13.62 -11.71 10.07
N GLY A 105 -14.87 -11.77 10.43
CA GLY A 105 -15.53 -10.75 11.25
C GLY A 105 -17.04 -10.88 11.21
N ASN A 106 -17.72 -9.93 11.81
CA ASN A 106 -19.15 -9.81 11.73
C ASN A 106 -19.53 -8.97 10.51
N GLU A 107 -20.30 -9.54 9.57
CA GLU A 107 -20.72 -8.87 8.33
C GLU A 107 -21.68 -7.69 8.59
N ASP A 108 -22.38 -7.70 9.71
CA ASP A 108 -23.35 -6.65 10.11
C ASP A 108 -22.73 -5.64 11.10
N GLN A 109 -21.39 -5.46 11.09
CA GLN A 109 -20.73 -4.57 12.04
C GLN A 109 -20.61 -3.16 11.49
N ASP A 110 -21.45 -2.25 11.99
CA ASP A 110 -21.35 -0.83 11.75
C ASP A 110 -20.39 -0.15 12.73
N TRP A 111 -19.65 0.86 12.26
CA TRP A 111 -18.73 1.63 13.06
C TRP A 111 -18.57 3.07 12.54
N PHE A 112 -18.12 3.98 13.41
CA PHE A 112 -17.88 5.38 13.03
C PHE A 112 -16.46 5.60 12.56
N PHE A 113 -16.26 5.84 11.26
CA PHE A 113 -14.94 6.08 10.65
C PHE A 113 -15.07 6.82 9.30
N ASP A 114 -13.94 7.22 8.74
CA ASP A 114 -13.85 7.74 7.37
C ASP A 114 -13.60 6.56 6.42
N PRO A 115 -14.59 6.20 5.56
CA PRO A 115 -14.49 5.00 4.71
C PRO A 115 -13.39 5.13 3.66
N ASP A 116 -13.15 6.31 3.09
CA ASP A 116 -12.12 6.52 2.07
C ASP A 116 -10.72 6.37 2.66
N LEU A 117 -10.53 6.86 3.90
CA LEU A 117 -9.26 6.73 4.59
C LEU A 117 -8.96 5.27 4.92
N ILE A 118 -9.92 4.55 5.50
CA ILE A 118 -9.76 3.12 5.84
C ILE A 118 -9.58 2.29 4.58
N ALA A 119 -10.37 2.50 3.53
CA ALA A 119 -10.24 1.83 2.24
C ALA A 119 -8.83 2.02 1.64
N SER A 120 -8.31 3.26 1.69
CA SER A 120 -6.97 3.58 1.20
C SER A 120 -5.88 2.83 1.97
N ILE A 121 -5.99 2.77 3.30
CA ILE A 121 -5.03 2.05 4.16
C ILE A 121 -5.05 0.55 3.84
N ILE A 122 -6.23 -0.07 3.80
CA ILE A 122 -6.39 -1.50 3.52
C ILE A 122 -5.87 -1.84 2.14
N ASN A 123 -6.24 -1.07 1.11
CA ASN A 123 -5.74 -1.26 -0.25
C ASN A 123 -4.21 -1.22 -0.32
N ASN A 124 -3.58 -0.24 0.33
CA ASN A 124 -2.13 -0.13 0.37
C ASN A 124 -1.48 -1.36 1.03
N ILE A 125 -2.05 -1.84 2.13
CA ILE A 125 -1.52 -3.02 2.82
C ILE A 125 -1.65 -4.24 1.92
N ILE A 126 -2.82 -4.50 1.29
CA ILE A 126 -3.02 -5.64 0.39
C ILE A 126 -2.01 -5.60 -0.76
N VAL A 127 -1.89 -4.47 -1.48
CA VAL A 127 -0.98 -4.32 -2.63
C VAL A 127 0.49 -4.54 -2.25
N ASN A 128 0.90 -4.11 -1.07
CA ASN A 128 2.26 -4.31 -0.59
C ASN A 128 2.48 -5.75 -0.13
N THR A 129 1.56 -6.29 0.66
CA THR A 129 1.69 -7.60 1.30
C THR A 129 1.66 -8.73 0.28
N VAL A 130 0.80 -8.67 -0.74
CA VAL A 130 0.63 -9.72 -1.76
C VAL A 130 1.93 -10.16 -2.45
N ARG A 131 2.93 -9.27 -2.52
CA ARG A 131 4.22 -9.54 -3.17
C ARG A 131 5.16 -10.37 -2.32
N TYR A 132 4.97 -10.38 -1.00
CA TYR A 132 5.82 -11.05 -0.02
C TYR A 132 5.14 -12.24 0.62
N THR A 133 3.82 -12.35 0.47
CA THR A 133 2.99 -13.47 0.91
C THR A 133 3.29 -14.72 0.09
N LYS A 134 3.31 -15.87 0.75
CA LYS A 134 3.50 -17.16 0.08
C LYS A 134 2.20 -17.67 -0.54
N SER A 135 1.13 -17.69 0.24
CA SER A 135 -0.15 -18.27 -0.19
C SER A 135 -1.39 -17.60 0.39
N LYS A 136 -1.31 -16.98 1.58
CA LYS A 136 -2.51 -16.53 2.29
C LYS A 136 -2.33 -15.19 3.00
N ILE A 137 -3.34 -14.31 2.82
CA ILE A 137 -3.54 -13.10 3.60
C ILE A 137 -4.84 -13.28 4.40
N LEU A 138 -4.81 -12.94 5.67
CA LEU A 138 -5.96 -13.01 6.58
C LEU A 138 -6.25 -11.62 7.15
N ILE A 139 -7.49 -11.16 7.00
CA ILE A 139 -7.98 -9.93 7.61
C ILE A 139 -8.98 -10.30 8.69
N ASN A 140 -8.67 -9.96 9.94
CA ASN A 140 -9.58 -10.17 11.07
C ASN A 140 -10.16 -8.82 11.51
N ILE A 141 -11.47 -8.73 11.56
CA ILE A 141 -12.22 -7.56 12.03
C ILE A 141 -12.91 -7.92 13.33
N LYS A 142 -12.59 -7.22 14.41
CA LYS A 142 -13.17 -7.48 15.73
C LYS A 142 -13.26 -6.22 16.57
N GLU A 143 -14.24 -6.15 17.45
CA GLU A 143 -14.30 -5.17 18.51
C GLU A 143 -13.51 -5.67 19.73
N VAL A 144 -12.61 -4.83 20.23
CA VAL A 144 -11.83 -5.09 21.45
C VAL A 144 -11.83 -3.83 22.30
N ASP A 145 -12.33 -3.89 23.52
CA ASP A 145 -12.36 -2.77 24.46
C ASP A 145 -12.94 -1.47 23.88
N SER A 146 -14.04 -1.57 23.13
CA SER A 146 -14.70 -0.45 22.45
C SER A 146 -13.86 0.19 21.33
N TYR A 147 -12.89 -0.53 20.80
CA TYR A 147 -12.12 -0.17 19.60
C TYR A 147 -12.38 -1.14 18.47
N LEU A 148 -12.51 -0.62 17.26
CA LEU A 148 -12.47 -1.45 16.06
C LEU A 148 -11.04 -1.86 15.77
N ASN A 149 -10.75 -3.14 15.86
CA ASN A 149 -9.45 -3.72 15.55
C ASN A 149 -9.52 -4.41 14.18
N ILE A 150 -8.68 -3.97 13.24
CA ILE A 150 -8.48 -4.60 11.94
C ILE A 150 -7.05 -5.13 11.90
N GLU A 151 -6.91 -6.44 11.97
CA GLU A 151 -5.63 -7.13 11.95
C GLU A 151 -5.41 -7.78 10.59
N ILE A 152 -4.29 -7.51 9.94
CA ILE A 152 -3.93 -8.08 8.64
C ILE A 152 -2.67 -8.91 8.82
N CYS A 153 -2.77 -10.20 8.55
CA CYS A 153 -1.68 -11.17 8.69
C CYS A 153 -1.39 -11.82 7.34
N ASP A 154 -0.13 -12.13 7.09
CA ASP A 154 0.30 -12.90 5.93
C ASP A 154 1.21 -14.07 6.34
N ASP A 155 1.38 -15.06 5.46
CA ASP A 155 2.25 -16.22 5.65
C ASP A 155 3.64 -16.06 4.99
N GLY A 156 4.05 -14.82 4.73
CA GLY A 156 5.35 -14.48 4.16
C GLY A 156 6.51 -14.71 5.12
N ASN A 157 7.71 -14.39 4.65
CA ASN A 157 8.91 -14.55 5.48
C ASN A 157 9.15 -13.39 6.47
N GLY A 158 8.22 -12.43 6.54
CA GLY A 158 8.41 -11.19 7.29
C GLY A 158 9.41 -10.23 6.63
N TYR A 159 9.60 -9.08 7.26
CA TYR A 159 10.64 -8.14 6.84
C TYR A 159 12.02 -8.69 7.22
N PRO A 160 13.06 -8.53 6.37
CA PRO A 160 14.42 -8.89 6.75
C PRO A 160 14.84 -8.07 7.99
N ASP A 161 15.53 -8.73 8.96
CA ASP A 161 15.98 -8.18 10.24
C ASP A 161 17.04 -7.06 10.11
N ASN A 162 16.85 -6.09 9.25
CA ASN A 162 17.79 -5.01 8.97
C ASN A 162 17.40 -3.68 9.63
N HIS A 163 16.78 -3.72 10.81
CA HIS A 163 16.60 -2.54 11.67
C HIS A 163 17.14 -2.84 13.09
N SER A 164 18.47 -2.94 13.17
CA SER A 164 19.21 -2.76 14.45
C SER A 164 19.99 -1.47 14.34
#